data_cbd555601096359d8aa2ae3a0c8816b2
#
_entry.id   cbd555601096359d8aa2ae3a0c8816b2
#
_cell.length_a   1.000
_cell.length_b   1.000
_cell.length_c   1.000
_cell.angle_alpha   90.00
_cell.angle_beta   90.00
_cell.angle_gamma   90.00
#
_symmetry.space_group_name_H-M   'P 1'
#
loop_
_entity.id
_entity.type
_entity.pdbx_description
1 polymer ?
#
loop_
_entity_poly.entity_id
_entity_poly.type
_entity_poly.pdbx_seq_one_letter_code
_entity_poly.pdbx_strand_id
1 'polypeptide(L)'
;MIRVLILGGTGDAAELAARVATIQGLEAITSLAGRTREPSVPLGDLRVGGFGGVAGLATYLRVMQIDLLIDATHPFATQISLNAADAATEVGVPRLMLIRPPWEKGSDDRWIEVDSIEAAAASVANQAQRVFLTVGRQELAAFAYCEKIWFLMRMIDPPTDDALVPPGVILCDRGPFTLNNERQILIDHKIDTIVSKNSGGDATKPKIIAARELGVKVVMVNRPAIPPGEQVTDVDGALAWLFDRIIHN
;
A
#
# COMPACT_ATOMS: atom_id res chain seq x y z
N MET A 1 -15.67 3.68 -26.71
CA MET A 1 -14.98 4.27 -25.52
C MET A 1 -14.54 3.09 -24.68
N ILE A 2 -13.26 3.00 -24.38
CA ILE A 2 -12.68 1.87 -23.63
C ILE A 2 -12.74 2.21 -22.13
N ARG A 3 -13.32 1.31 -21.34
CA ARG A 3 -13.47 1.46 -19.89
C ARG A 3 -12.35 0.77 -19.13
N VAL A 4 -11.64 1.54 -18.33
CA VAL A 4 -10.52 1.06 -17.52
C VAL A 4 -10.90 1.14 -16.04
N LEU A 5 -10.95 -0.01 -15.37
CA LEU A 5 -11.09 -0.06 -13.92
C LEU A 5 -9.70 -0.03 -13.27
N ILE A 6 -9.44 0.96 -12.43
CA ILE A 6 -8.21 1.08 -11.65
C ILE A 6 -8.52 0.79 -10.18
N LEU A 7 -8.00 -0.33 -9.66
CA LEU A 7 -8.04 -0.61 -8.23
C LEU A 7 -6.95 0.24 -7.57
N GLY A 8 -7.37 1.19 -6.74
CA GLY A 8 -6.53 2.29 -6.28
C GLY A 8 -6.21 2.27 -4.78
N GLY A 9 -5.82 3.43 -4.28
CA GLY A 9 -5.43 3.65 -2.88
C GLY A 9 -3.94 3.91 -2.68
N THR A 10 -3.18 4.05 -3.76
CA THR A 10 -1.75 4.44 -3.76
C THR A 10 -1.56 5.74 -4.53
N GLY A 11 -0.40 6.39 -4.36
CA GLY A 11 -0.02 7.55 -5.16
C GLY A 11 0.09 7.22 -6.64
N ASP A 12 0.66 6.06 -6.96
CA ASP A 12 0.80 5.58 -8.35
C ASP A 12 -0.57 5.39 -9.02
N ALA A 13 -1.55 4.86 -8.28
CA ALA A 13 -2.92 4.73 -8.77
C ALA A 13 -3.59 6.09 -9.04
N ALA A 14 -3.36 7.07 -8.16
CA ALA A 14 -3.90 8.42 -8.34
C ALA A 14 -3.27 9.14 -9.54
N GLU A 15 -1.95 9.01 -9.72
CA GLU A 15 -1.23 9.54 -10.87
C GLU A 15 -1.71 8.88 -12.17
N LEU A 16 -1.81 7.54 -12.19
CA LEU A 16 -2.31 6.81 -13.36
C LEU A 16 -3.72 7.27 -13.74
N ALA A 17 -4.63 7.36 -12.76
CA ALA A 17 -6.00 7.79 -13.00
C ALA A 17 -6.06 9.22 -13.58
N ALA A 18 -5.24 10.14 -13.05
CA ALA A 18 -5.16 11.51 -13.55
C ALA A 18 -4.68 11.56 -15.00
N ARG A 19 -3.69 10.74 -15.36
CA ARG A 19 -3.15 10.69 -16.73
C ARG A 19 -4.13 10.01 -17.70
N VAL A 20 -4.76 8.91 -17.31
CA VAL A 20 -5.76 8.20 -18.14
C VAL A 20 -6.97 9.10 -18.42
N ALA A 21 -7.43 9.88 -17.44
CA ALA A 21 -8.57 10.80 -17.61
C ALA A 21 -8.33 11.90 -18.69
N THR A 22 -7.09 12.14 -19.08
CA THR A 22 -6.75 13.11 -20.15
C THR A 22 -6.71 12.48 -21.54
N ILE A 23 -6.82 11.15 -21.66
CA ILE A 23 -6.70 10.44 -22.92
C ILE A 23 -8.08 10.32 -23.57
N GLN A 24 -8.23 10.90 -24.76
CA GLN A 24 -9.48 10.83 -25.52
C GLN A 24 -9.82 9.37 -25.88
N GLY A 25 -11.08 8.99 -25.65
CA GLY A 25 -11.56 7.62 -25.93
C GLY A 25 -11.42 6.64 -24.76
N LEU A 26 -10.80 7.05 -23.65
CA LEU A 26 -10.76 6.29 -22.40
C LEU A 26 -11.71 6.84 -21.35
N GLU A 27 -12.32 5.94 -20.59
CA GLU A 27 -13.12 6.22 -19.41
C GLU A 27 -12.48 5.51 -18.20
N ALA A 28 -11.91 6.28 -17.28
CA ALA A 28 -11.28 5.74 -16.07
C ALA A 28 -12.25 5.70 -14.91
N ILE A 29 -12.42 4.52 -14.31
CA ILE A 29 -13.14 4.32 -13.06
C ILE A 29 -12.14 3.92 -11.99
N THR A 30 -11.92 4.77 -10.99
CA THR A 30 -11.04 4.44 -9.87
C THR A 30 -11.86 3.84 -8.72
N SER A 31 -11.44 2.68 -8.22
CA SER A 31 -12.08 2.03 -7.08
C SER A 31 -11.20 2.10 -5.84
N LEU A 32 -11.75 2.66 -4.76
CA LEU A 32 -11.13 2.75 -3.45
C LEU A 32 -11.87 1.87 -2.44
N ALA A 33 -11.13 1.20 -1.54
CA ALA A 33 -11.72 0.32 -0.53
C ALA A 33 -12.52 1.05 0.57
N GLY A 34 -12.43 2.39 0.65
CA GLY A 34 -13.08 3.19 1.68
C GLY A 34 -12.41 3.08 3.07
N ARG A 35 -11.13 2.72 3.12
CA ARG A 35 -10.38 2.58 4.38
C ARG A 35 -9.95 3.91 4.98
N THR A 36 -9.89 4.97 4.18
CA THR A 36 -9.52 6.33 4.59
C THR A 36 -10.75 7.21 4.55
N ARG A 37 -10.96 8.03 5.60
CA ARG A 37 -12.14 8.92 5.72
C ARG A 37 -12.16 9.98 4.62
N GLU A 38 -10.99 10.56 4.34
CA GLU A 38 -10.81 11.57 3.29
C GLU A 38 -9.78 11.06 2.26
N PRO A 39 -10.19 10.22 1.30
CA PRO A 39 -9.28 9.79 0.24
C PRO A 39 -8.94 10.97 -0.68
N SER A 40 -7.74 10.97 -1.24
CA SER A 40 -7.46 11.83 -2.39
C SER A 40 -8.39 11.42 -3.52
N VAL A 41 -9.23 12.35 -3.99
CA VAL A 41 -10.19 12.09 -5.07
C VAL A 41 -9.41 12.10 -6.38
N PRO A 42 -9.34 10.95 -7.10
CA PRO A 42 -8.72 10.91 -8.42
C PRO A 42 -9.59 11.66 -9.44
N LEU A 43 -9.00 12.06 -10.57
CA LEU A 43 -9.74 12.52 -11.73
C LEU A 43 -10.47 11.32 -12.38
N GLY A 44 -11.66 11.55 -12.91
CA GLY A 44 -12.52 10.51 -13.47
C GLY A 44 -13.58 10.01 -12.49
N ASP A 45 -14.23 8.92 -12.83
CA ASP A 45 -15.27 8.33 -12.00
C ASP A 45 -14.67 7.63 -10.77
N LEU A 46 -15.29 7.85 -9.61
CA LEU A 46 -14.88 7.28 -8.34
C LEU A 46 -15.92 6.28 -7.82
N ARG A 47 -15.46 5.08 -7.49
CA ARG A 47 -16.21 4.08 -6.73
C ARG A 47 -15.56 3.88 -5.37
N VAL A 48 -16.35 3.83 -4.31
CA VAL A 48 -15.87 3.56 -2.94
C VAL A 48 -16.58 2.32 -2.38
N GLY A 49 -15.81 1.42 -1.78
CA GLY A 49 -16.31 0.20 -1.12
C GLY A 49 -15.73 -1.09 -1.69
N GLY A 50 -15.96 -2.19 -0.97
CA GLY A 50 -15.55 -3.53 -1.40
C GLY A 50 -16.45 -4.07 -2.52
N PHE A 51 -15.98 -5.07 -3.25
CA PHE A 51 -16.75 -5.74 -4.31
C PHE A 51 -17.54 -6.96 -3.81
N GLY A 52 -17.25 -7.47 -2.62
CA GLY A 52 -17.86 -8.72 -2.14
C GLY A 52 -17.12 -9.97 -2.65
N GLY A 53 -15.80 -9.89 -2.79
CA GLY A 53 -14.96 -11.00 -3.25
C GLY A 53 -14.89 -11.12 -4.77
N VAL A 54 -14.47 -12.30 -5.25
CA VAL A 54 -14.29 -12.61 -6.68
C VAL A 54 -15.58 -12.45 -7.45
N ALA A 55 -16.66 -13.10 -7.00
CA ALA A 55 -17.95 -13.08 -7.69
C ALA A 55 -18.54 -11.67 -7.85
N GLY A 56 -18.41 -10.84 -6.79
CA GLY A 56 -18.88 -9.46 -6.85
C GLY A 56 -18.04 -8.59 -7.79
N LEU A 57 -16.72 -8.79 -7.83
CA LEU A 57 -15.84 -8.10 -8.78
C LEU A 57 -16.12 -8.56 -10.21
N ALA A 58 -16.25 -9.86 -10.47
CA ALA A 58 -16.59 -10.39 -11.78
C ALA A 58 -17.93 -9.85 -12.29
N THR A 59 -18.95 -9.78 -11.41
CA THR A 59 -20.23 -9.15 -11.73
C THR A 59 -20.06 -7.67 -12.09
N TYR A 60 -19.27 -6.93 -11.32
CA TYR A 60 -19.00 -5.52 -11.59
C TYR A 60 -18.31 -5.33 -12.97
N LEU A 61 -17.30 -6.14 -13.28
CA LEU A 61 -16.59 -6.09 -14.56
C LEU A 61 -17.57 -6.28 -15.73
N ARG A 62 -18.50 -7.25 -15.65
CA ARG A 62 -19.50 -7.52 -16.68
C ARG A 62 -20.53 -6.39 -16.80
N VAL A 63 -21.14 -5.98 -15.68
CA VAL A 63 -22.22 -4.98 -15.67
C VAL A 63 -21.74 -3.61 -16.12
N MET A 64 -20.56 -3.22 -15.70
CA MET A 64 -19.95 -1.94 -16.08
C MET A 64 -19.25 -2.02 -17.44
N GLN A 65 -19.22 -3.19 -18.08
CA GLN A 65 -18.55 -3.39 -19.37
C GLN A 65 -17.09 -2.91 -19.31
N ILE A 66 -16.35 -3.38 -18.31
CA ILE A 66 -14.93 -3.04 -18.15
C ILE A 66 -14.11 -3.78 -19.18
N ASP A 67 -13.36 -3.05 -20.00
CA ASP A 67 -12.49 -3.60 -21.04
C ASP A 67 -11.11 -3.97 -20.48
N LEU A 68 -10.58 -3.18 -19.54
CA LEU A 68 -9.24 -3.36 -18.97
C LEU A 68 -9.26 -3.17 -17.46
N LEU A 69 -8.54 -4.02 -16.73
CA LEU A 69 -8.39 -3.94 -15.28
C LEU A 69 -6.94 -3.65 -14.90
N ILE A 70 -6.71 -2.60 -14.11
CA ILE A 70 -5.38 -2.31 -13.55
C ILE A 70 -5.45 -2.40 -12.02
N ASP A 71 -4.70 -3.34 -11.46
CA ASP A 71 -4.47 -3.43 -10.02
C ASP A 71 -3.26 -2.57 -9.65
N ALA A 72 -3.53 -1.37 -9.16
CA ALA A 72 -2.55 -0.43 -8.63
C ALA A 72 -2.68 -0.27 -7.11
N THR A 73 -3.14 -1.30 -6.42
CA THR A 73 -3.30 -1.32 -4.97
C THR A 73 -1.96 -1.40 -4.24
N HIS A 74 -2.00 -1.21 -2.93
CA HIS A 74 -0.79 -1.33 -2.11
C HIS A 74 -0.24 -2.77 -2.17
N PRO A 75 1.10 -2.98 -2.24
CA PRO A 75 1.72 -4.32 -2.35
C PRO A 75 1.29 -5.33 -1.27
N PHE A 76 0.74 -4.85 -0.16
CA PHE A 76 0.20 -5.67 0.93
C PHE A 76 -1.33 -5.82 0.89
N ALA A 77 -1.98 -5.41 -0.18
CA ALA A 77 -3.43 -5.59 -0.34
C ALA A 77 -3.75 -6.93 -1.03
N THR A 78 -3.17 -8.02 -0.53
CA THR A 78 -3.16 -9.35 -1.15
C THR A 78 -4.54 -9.85 -1.56
N GLN A 79 -5.55 -9.69 -0.68
CA GLN A 79 -6.87 -10.24 -0.94
C GLN A 79 -7.54 -9.62 -2.18
N ILE A 80 -7.45 -8.29 -2.36
CA ILE A 80 -8.04 -7.65 -3.54
C ILE A 80 -7.25 -7.98 -4.80
N SER A 81 -5.94 -8.13 -4.73
CA SER A 81 -5.11 -8.53 -5.88
C SER A 81 -5.41 -9.96 -6.34
N LEU A 82 -5.61 -10.90 -5.40
CA LEU A 82 -6.07 -12.26 -5.71
C LEU A 82 -7.47 -12.24 -6.31
N ASN A 83 -8.41 -11.54 -5.69
CA ASN A 83 -9.77 -11.41 -6.21
C ASN A 83 -9.78 -10.81 -7.63
N ALA A 84 -8.90 -9.83 -7.91
CA ALA A 84 -8.76 -9.21 -9.22
C ALA A 84 -8.24 -10.18 -10.28
N ALA A 85 -7.27 -11.01 -9.91
CA ALA A 85 -6.72 -12.03 -10.81
C ALA A 85 -7.80 -13.07 -11.19
N ASP A 86 -8.50 -13.60 -10.20
CA ASP A 86 -9.53 -14.61 -10.40
C ASP A 86 -10.74 -14.04 -11.17
N ALA A 87 -11.24 -12.86 -10.80
CA ALA A 87 -12.36 -12.21 -11.45
C ALA A 87 -12.05 -11.84 -12.91
N ALA A 88 -10.86 -11.29 -13.17
CA ALA A 88 -10.43 -10.96 -14.53
C ALA A 88 -10.33 -12.21 -15.41
N THR A 89 -9.80 -13.31 -14.87
CA THR A 89 -9.75 -14.61 -15.56
C THR A 89 -11.14 -15.16 -15.86
N GLU A 90 -12.06 -15.11 -14.89
CA GLU A 90 -13.45 -15.58 -15.05
C GLU A 90 -14.21 -14.82 -16.14
N VAL A 91 -13.95 -13.50 -16.26
CA VAL A 91 -14.67 -12.64 -17.21
C VAL A 91 -13.94 -12.54 -18.55
N GLY A 92 -12.65 -12.88 -18.61
CA GLY A 92 -11.81 -12.71 -19.79
C GLY A 92 -11.33 -11.27 -19.99
N VAL A 93 -11.29 -10.45 -18.93
CA VAL A 93 -10.79 -9.07 -18.98
C VAL A 93 -9.26 -9.05 -18.79
N PRO A 94 -8.50 -8.43 -19.72
CA PRO A 94 -7.06 -8.26 -19.55
C PRO A 94 -6.74 -7.51 -18.26
N ARG A 95 -5.78 -8.05 -17.49
CA ARG A 95 -5.38 -7.47 -16.20
C ARG A 95 -3.90 -7.14 -16.17
N LEU A 96 -3.58 -5.93 -15.69
CA LEU A 96 -2.23 -5.49 -15.37
C LEU A 96 -2.10 -5.28 -13.87
N MET A 97 -0.93 -5.60 -13.30
CA MET A 97 -0.54 -5.15 -11.96
C MET A 97 0.50 -4.05 -12.08
N LEU A 98 0.20 -2.87 -11.52
CA LEU A 98 1.14 -1.77 -11.31
C LEU A 98 1.71 -1.87 -9.90
N ILE A 99 2.94 -2.38 -9.81
CA ILE A 99 3.60 -2.64 -8.53
C ILE A 99 5.03 -2.14 -8.53
N ARG A 100 5.28 -1.04 -7.80
CA ARG A 100 6.61 -0.47 -7.65
C ARG A 100 7.59 -1.46 -7.00
N PRO A 101 8.91 -1.39 -7.31
CA PRO A 101 9.92 -2.26 -6.71
C PRO A 101 9.96 -2.16 -5.18
N PRO A 102 10.31 -3.23 -4.46
CA PRO A 102 10.58 -3.15 -3.03
C PRO A 102 11.81 -2.29 -2.77
N TRP A 103 11.95 -1.80 -1.54
CA TRP A 103 13.23 -1.23 -1.13
C TRP A 103 14.26 -2.35 -0.97
N GLU A 104 15.48 -2.05 -1.37
CA GLU A 104 16.60 -2.96 -1.24
C GLU A 104 17.42 -2.60 0.01
N LYS A 105 17.87 -3.64 0.71
CA LYS A 105 18.70 -3.51 1.89
C LYS A 105 20.12 -3.09 1.47
N GLY A 106 20.58 -1.95 1.96
CA GLY A 106 21.97 -1.50 1.82
C GLY A 106 22.89 -2.10 2.88
N SER A 107 24.21 -1.92 2.69
CA SER A 107 25.25 -2.43 3.60
C SER A 107 25.11 -1.92 5.04
N ASP A 108 24.66 -0.68 5.20
CA ASP A 108 24.56 0.01 6.49
C ASP A 108 23.18 -0.13 7.14
N ASP A 109 22.24 -0.81 6.47
CA ASP A 109 20.92 -1.06 6.99
C ASP A 109 20.92 -2.16 8.05
N ARG A 110 20.28 -1.88 9.16
CA ARG A 110 20.08 -2.86 10.25
C ARG A 110 18.70 -3.49 10.15
N TRP A 111 18.42 -4.15 9.02
CA TRP A 111 17.15 -4.81 8.82
C TRP A 111 17.11 -6.20 9.43
N ILE A 112 15.98 -6.48 10.08
CA ILE A 112 15.53 -7.82 10.49
C ILE A 112 14.31 -8.10 9.61
N GLU A 113 14.47 -8.98 8.63
CA GLU A 113 13.42 -9.33 7.69
C GLU A 113 12.51 -10.40 8.29
N VAL A 114 11.20 -10.22 8.16
CA VAL A 114 10.18 -11.12 8.68
C VAL A 114 9.05 -11.27 7.67
N ASP A 115 8.33 -12.39 7.71
CA ASP A 115 7.34 -12.72 6.69
C ASP A 115 5.91 -12.33 7.06
N SER A 116 5.67 -11.87 8.29
CA SER A 116 4.33 -11.44 8.72
C SER A 116 4.37 -10.33 9.78
N ILE A 117 3.23 -9.72 10.02
CA ILE A 117 3.03 -8.72 11.08
C ILE A 117 3.20 -9.36 12.47
N GLU A 118 2.72 -10.58 12.65
CA GLU A 118 2.86 -11.34 13.90
C GLU A 118 4.33 -11.66 14.18
N ALA A 119 5.09 -12.05 13.15
CA ALA A 119 6.54 -12.25 13.27
C ALA A 119 7.28 -10.93 13.59
N ALA A 120 6.82 -9.79 13.05
CA ALA A 120 7.36 -8.48 13.41
C ALA A 120 7.07 -8.14 14.88
N ALA A 121 5.85 -8.39 15.36
CA ALA A 121 5.48 -8.18 16.75
C ALA A 121 6.31 -9.07 17.71
N ALA A 122 6.50 -10.33 17.38
CA ALA A 122 7.36 -11.24 18.15
C ALA A 122 8.85 -10.78 18.14
N SER A 123 9.33 -10.27 17.02
CA SER A 123 10.71 -9.75 16.90
C SER A 123 10.93 -8.54 17.81
N VAL A 124 10.02 -7.55 17.82
CA VAL A 124 10.19 -6.35 18.66
C VAL A 124 10.03 -6.67 20.15
N ALA A 125 9.16 -7.61 20.53
CA ALA A 125 8.93 -8.00 21.92
C ALA A 125 10.21 -8.40 22.66
N ASN A 126 11.21 -8.93 21.95
CA ASN A 126 12.45 -9.43 22.53
C ASN A 126 13.63 -8.44 22.44
N GLN A 127 13.54 -7.36 21.65
CA GLN A 127 14.71 -6.59 21.24
C GLN A 127 14.55 -5.08 21.31
N ALA A 128 13.33 -4.56 21.47
CA ALA A 128 13.03 -3.15 21.37
C ALA A 128 12.46 -2.58 22.67
N GLN A 129 12.64 -1.29 22.88
CA GLN A 129 12.04 -0.53 23.99
C GLN A 129 11.12 0.59 23.45
N ARG A 130 11.50 1.22 22.35
CA ARG A 130 10.76 2.34 21.74
C ARG A 130 10.63 2.15 20.25
N VAL A 131 9.42 1.78 19.82
CA VAL A 131 9.16 1.35 18.46
C VAL A 131 8.38 2.41 17.68
N PHE A 132 8.85 2.77 16.48
CA PHE A 132 8.06 3.52 15.51
C PHE A 132 7.30 2.55 14.60
N LEU A 133 5.99 2.45 14.81
CA LEU A 133 5.13 1.52 14.11
C LEU A 133 4.47 2.21 12.90
N THR A 134 4.84 1.79 11.68
CA THR A 134 4.40 2.41 10.42
C THR A 134 3.63 1.44 9.51
N VAL A 135 2.86 0.52 10.11
CA VAL A 135 2.15 -0.57 9.39
C VAL A 135 0.68 -0.26 9.11
N GLY A 136 0.14 0.79 9.72
CA GLY A 136 -1.27 1.19 9.59
C GLY A 136 -2.17 0.63 10.69
N ARG A 137 -3.36 1.24 10.85
CA ARG A 137 -4.26 1.00 11.99
C ARG A 137 -4.79 -0.42 12.11
N GLN A 138 -4.92 -1.15 11.00
CA GLN A 138 -5.48 -2.51 11.00
C GLN A 138 -4.55 -3.55 11.62
N GLU A 139 -3.26 -3.24 11.69
CA GLU A 139 -2.22 -4.16 12.18
C GLU A 139 -1.85 -3.91 13.65
N LEU A 140 -2.44 -2.90 14.30
CA LEU A 140 -2.06 -2.50 15.67
C LEU A 140 -2.32 -3.60 16.69
N ALA A 141 -3.41 -4.35 16.53
CA ALA A 141 -3.80 -5.42 17.44
C ALA A 141 -2.72 -6.50 17.62
N ALA A 142 -1.92 -6.76 16.57
CA ALA A 142 -0.83 -7.71 16.64
C ALA A 142 0.27 -7.32 17.65
N PHE A 143 0.38 -6.03 17.98
CA PHE A 143 1.37 -5.49 18.91
C PHE A 143 0.80 -5.21 20.31
N ALA A 144 -0.51 -5.38 20.53
CA ALA A 144 -1.17 -5.01 21.78
C ALA A 144 -0.63 -5.75 23.01
N TYR A 145 -0.10 -6.95 22.84
CA TYR A 145 0.50 -7.73 23.92
C TYR A 145 1.92 -7.31 24.31
N CYS A 146 2.54 -6.37 23.57
CA CYS A 146 3.88 -5.86 23.85
C CYS A 146 3.85 -4.76 24.93
N GLU A 147 3.29 -5.04 26.10
CA GLU A 147 3.00 -4.06 27.16
C GLU A 147 4.22 -3.29 27.72
N LYS A 148 5.43 -3.86 27.59
CA LYS A 148 6.67 -3.25 28.09
C LYS A 148 7.35 -2.32 27.08
N ILE A 149 6.81 -2.24 25.85
CA ILE A 149 7.35 -1.43 24.76
C ILE A 149 6.49 -0.17 24.62
N TRP A 150 7.14 0.97 24.43
CA TRP A 150 6.44 2.19 24.06
C TRP A 150 6.40 2.33 22.54
N PHE A 151 5.22 2.62 21.98
CA PHE A 151 5.01 2.74 20.55
C PHE A 151 4.67 4.18 20.14
N LEU A 152 5.34 4.68 19.09
CA LEU A 152 4.83 5.77 18.26
C LEU A 152 4.12 5.14 17.07
N MET A 153 2.82 5.31 16.94
CA MET A 153 2.00 4.65 15.92
C MET A 153 1.57 5.66 14.85
N ARG A 154 2.16 5.59 13.66
CA ARG A 154 1.77 6.49 12.56
C ARG A 154 0.72 5.86 11.65
N MET A 155 -0.34 6.62 11.41
CA MET A 155 -1.45 6.26 10.54
C MET A 155 -2.13 7.50 9.97
N ILE A 156 -2.94 7.33 8.92
CA ILE A 156 -3.68 8.46 8.32
C ILE A 156 -4.87 8.85 9.20
N ASP A 157 -5.70 7.85 9.55
CA ASP A 157 -6.87 8.04 10.41
C ASP A 157 -6.67 7.28 11.71
N PRO A 158 -7.12 7.82 12.86
CA PRO A 158 -7.02 7.14 14.14
C PRO A 158 -7.82 5.82 14.13
N PRO A 159 -7.46 4.85 14.98
CA PRO A 159 -8.27 3.65 15.17
C PRO A 159 -9.62 4.00 15.80
N THR A 160 -10.55 3.05 15.79
CA THR A 160 -11.80 3.17 16.53
C THR A 160 -11.57 3.05 18.04
N ASP A 161 -12.49 3.55 18.86
CA ASP A 161 -12.34 3.58 20.32
C ASP A 161 -12.26 2.17 20.95
N ASP A 162 -12.79 1.16 20.26
CA ASP A 162 -12.78 -0.25 20.66
C ASP A 162 -11.57 -1.03 20.11
N ALA A 163 -10.70 -0.39 19.34
CA ALA A 163 -9.54 -1.05 18.75
C ALA A 163 -8.48 -1.42 19.81
N LEU A 164 -7.96 -2.64 19.68
CA LEU A 164 -6.80 -3.05 20.48
C LEU A 164 -5.55 -2.35 19.94
N VAL A 165 -4.96 -1.51 20.78
CA VAL A 165 -3.76 -0.75 20.44
C VAL A 165 -2.65 -1.00 21.47
N PRO A 166 -1.38 -1.04 21.07
CA PRO A 166 -0.26 -1.13 22.02
C PRO A 166 -0.07 0.19 22.79
N PRO A 167 0.67 0.16 23.93
CA PRO A 167 0.95 1.35 24.73
C PRO A 167 1.76 2.39 23.95
N GLY A 168 1.35 3.66 24.00
CA GLY A 168 2.12 4.72 23.33
C GLY A 168 1.29 5.88 22.81
N VAL A 169 1.74 6.49 21.73
CA VAL A 169 1.14 7.70 21.15
C VAL A 169 0.79 7.46 19.66
N ILE A 170 -0.38 7.95 19.27
CA ILE A 170 -0.83 7.94 17.88
C ILE A 170 -0.41 9.25 17.22
N LEU A 171 0.25 9.13 16.06
CA LEU A 171 0.62 10.22 15.17
C LEU A 171 -0.22 10.12 13.90
N CYS A 172 -1.23 10.98 13.77
CA CYS A 172 -2.01 11.05 12.53
C CYS A 172 -1.26 11.92 11.52
N ASP A 173 -0.77 11.31 10.46
CA ASP A 173 0.00 12.00 9.42
C ASP A 173 -0.09 11.25 8.09
N ARG A 174 0.01 12.00 6.98
CA ARG A 174 -0.08 11.48 5.61
C ARG A 174 1.15 11.93 4.82
N GLY A 175 1.79 10.96 4.17
CA GLY A 175 2.91 11.25 3.25
C GLY A 175 2.50 12.10 2.02
N PRO A 176 3.48 12.55 1.25
CA PRO A 176 4.90 12.16 1.32
C PRO A 176 5.64 12.76 2.53
N PHE A 177 6.62 12.02 3.05
CA PHE A 177 7.41 12.46 4.21
C PHE A 177 8.78 12.98 3.78
N THR A 178 9.34 13.92 4.56
CA THR A 178 10.69 14.43 4.32
C THR A 178 11.71 13.73 5.23
N LEU A 179 12.96 13.61 4.76
CA LEU A 179 14.04 13.00 5.52
C LEU A 179 14.30 13.73 6.85
N ASN A 180 14.25 15.06 6.84
CA ASN A 180 14.46 15.87 8.06
C ASN A 180 13.39 15.60 9.11
N ASN A 181 12.12 15.50 8.69
CA ASN A 181 11.03 15.20 9.62
C ASN A 181 11.15 13.77 10.17
N GLU A 182 11.51 12.80 9.34
CA GLU A 182 11.71 11.42 9.80
C GLU A 182 12.88 11.32 10.81
N ARG A 183 14.01 12.00 10.55
CA ARG A 183 15.13 12.09 11.53
C ARG A 183 14.68 12.68 12.86
N GLN A 184 13.94 13.81 12.80
CA GLN A 184 13.49 14.49 14.00
C GLN A 184 12.55 13.61 14.83
N ILE A 185 11.62 12.90 14.19
CA ILE A 185 10.73 11.93 14.84
C ILE A 185 11.54 10.85 15.58
N LEU A 186 12.53 10.26 14.90
CA LEU A 186 13.35 9.21 15.51
C LEU A 186 14.14 9.69 16.72
N ILE A 187 14.68 10.92 16.66
CA ILE A 187 15.47 11.54 17.73
C ILE A 187 14.57 11.94 18.92
N ASP A 188 13.50 12.69 18.67
CA ASP A 188 12.63 13.25 19.72
C ASP A 188 11.94 12.16 20.53
N HIS A 189 11.54 11.09 19.85
CA HIS A 189 10.88 9.96 20.49
C HIS A 189 11.87 8.87 20.92
N LYS A 190 13.18 9.06 20.74
CA LYS A 190 14.26 8.11 21.12
C LYS A 190 13.97 6.71 20.56
N ILE A 191 13.58 6.63 19.31
CA ILE A 191 13.21 5.38 18.64
C ILE A 191 14.46 4.50 18.46
N ASP A 192 14.40 3.26 18.91
CA ASP A 192 15.45 2.26 18.70
C ASP A 192 15.13 1.28 17.57
N THR A 193 13.86 1.15 17.24
CA THR A 193 13.38 0.21 16.21
C THR A 193 12.21 0.77 15.43
N ILE A 194 12.24 0.63 14.10
CA ILE A 194 11.09 0.88 13.21
C ILE A 194 10.47 -0.46 12.82
N VAL A 195 9.14 -0.55 12.78
CA VAL A 195 8.43 -1.64 12.07
C VAL A 195 7.83 -1.07 10.80
N SER A 196 8.20 -1.65 9.67
CA SER A 196 7.74 -1.21 8.36
C SER A 196 7.42 -2.37 7.44
N LYS A 197 6.38 -2.24 6.64
CA LYS A 197 6.13 -3.07 5.46
C LYS A 197 7.09 -2.65 4.34
N ASN A 198 7.68 -3.59 3.59
CA ASN A 198 8.49 -3.26 2.41
C ASN A 198 7.60 -2.79 1.25
N SER A 199 7.03 -1.61 1.40
CA SER A 199 6.08 -1.05 0.43
C SER A 199 6.72 -0.55 -0.85
N GLY A 200 8.01 -0.23 -0.82
CA GLY A 200 8.68 0.45 -1.92
C GLY A 200 8.22 1.90 -2.12
N GLY A 201 8.73 2.53 -3.16
CA GLY A 201 8.42 3.91 -3.56
C GLY A 201 9.03 4.97 -2.66
N ASP A 202 9.01 6.22 -3.12
CA ASP A 202 9.75 7.33 -2.51
C ASP A 202 8.97 8.06 -1.41
N ALA A 203 7.63 8.06 -1.46
CA ALA A 203 6.80 8.82 -0.53
C ALA A 203 7.04 8.48 0.97
N THR A 204 7.45 7.26 1.28
CA THR A 204 7.71 6.78 2.65
C THR A 204 9.11 6.21 2.86
N LYS A 205 9.99 6.25 1.85
CA LYS A 205 11.40 5.84 1.93
C LYS A 205 12.24 6.65 2.92
N PRO A 206 11.95 7.95 3.16
CA PRO A 206 12.74 8.77 4.08
C PRO A 206 12.91 8.17 5.48
N LYS A 207 11.93 7.44 6.02
CA LYS A 207 12.09 6.77 7.33
C LYS A 207 13.18 5.68 7.33
N ILE A 208 13.35 5.00 6.19
CA ILE A 208 14.38 3.95 6.02
C ILE A 208 15.76 4.60 5.95
N ILE A 209 15.87 5.73 5.23
CA ILE A 209 17.11 6.50 5.14
C ILE A 209 17.47 7.07 6.50
N ALA A 210 16.52 7.68 7.22
CA ALA A 210 16.74 8.19 8.56
C ALA A 210 17.18 7.09 9.55
N ALA A 211 16.56 5.90 9.47
CA ALA A 211 16.95 4.77 10.30
C ALA A 211 18.40 4.34 10.03
N ARG A 212 18.81 4.26 8.76
CA ARG A 212 20.20 3.95 8.37
C ARG A 212 21.19 4.94 8.96
N GLU A 213 20.94 6.23 8.78
CA GLU A 213 21.84 7.30 9.23
C GLU A 213 21.98 7.35 10.77
N LEU A 214 20.90 7.05 11.48
CA LEU A 214 20.88 7.06 12.95
C LEU A 214 21.22 5.70 13.59
N GLY A 215 21.46 4.66 12.76
CA GLY A 215 21.73 3.31 13.24
C GLY A 215 20.55 2.64 13.93
N VAL A 216 19.31 3.09 13.64
CA VAL A 216 18.06 2.52 14.15
C VAL A 216 17.77 1.20 13.43
N LYS A 217 17.33 0.18 14.17
CA LYS A 217 16.92 -1.11 13.59
C LYS A 217 15.62 -0.96 12.81
N VAL A 218 15.46 -1.75 11.74
CA VAL A 218 14.21 -1.85 10.98
C VAL A 218 13.75 -3.29 10.94
N VAL A 219 12.63 -3.59 11.59
CA VAL A 219 11.93 -4.85 11.38
C VAL A 219 11.09 -4.67 10.12
N MET A 220 11.57 -5.29 9.04
CA MET A 220 11.01 -5.16 7.70
C MET A 220 10.12 -6.36 7.39
N VAL A 221 8.83 -6.09 7.22
CA VAL A 221 7.89 -7.14 6.79
C VAL A 221 8.01 -7.33 5.29
N ASN A 222 8.34 -8.54 4.86
CA ASN A 222 8.46 -8.94 3.46
C ASN A 222 7.11 -8.84 2.75
N ARG A 223 7.15 -8.61 1.43
CA ARG A 223 5.94 -8.61 0.62
C ARG A 223 5.34 -10.01 0.54
N PRO A 224 4.02 -10.12 0.61
CA PRO A 224 3.34 -11.37 0.28
C PRO A 224 3.53 -11.70 -1.21
N ALA A 225 3.32 -12.97 -1.55
CA ALA A 225 3.29 -13.40 -2.94
C ALA A 225 2.16 -12.67 -3.70
N ILE A 226 2.45 -12.27 -4.92
CA ILE A 226 1.49 -11.63 -5.82
C ILE A 226 0.92 -12.66 -6.80
N PRO A 227 -0.34 -12.48 -7.28
CA PRO A 227 -0.90 -13.35 -8.30
C PRO A 227 -0.13 -13.24 -9.62
N PRO A 228 0.02 -14.35 -10.38
CA PRO A 228 0.70 -14.34 -11.66
C PRO A 228 -0.05 -13.44 -12.66
N GLY A 229 0.68 -12.93 -13.66
CA GLY A 229 0.13 -12.11 -14.73
C GLY A 229 1.08 -10.99 -15.17
N GLU A 230 0.60 -10.16 -16.07
CA GLU A 230 1.37 -9.00 -16.55
C GLU A 230 1.55 -7.98 -15.44
N GLN A 231 2.75 -7.43 -15.35
CA GLN A 231 3.09 -6.43 -14.33
C GLN A 231 4.07 -5.40 -14.87
N VAL A 232 3.95 -4.19 -14.33
CA VAL A 232 4.85 -3.06 -14.60
C VAL A 232 5.21 -2.38 -13.28
N THR A 233 6.30 -1.64 -13.28
CA THR A 233 6.86 -1.04 -12.07
C THR A 233 6.51 0.42 -11.85
N ASP A 234 5.98 1.09 -12.88
CA ASP A 234 5.70 2.52 -12.88
C ASP A 234 4.50 2.88 -13.76
N VAL A 235 4.07 4.13 -13.64
CA VAL A 235 2.89 4.66 -14.35
C VAL A 235 3.13 4.73 -15.86
N ASP A 236 4.36 5.00 -16.30
CA ASP A 236 4.68 5.05 -17.73
C ASP A 236 4.53 3.67 -18.38
N GLY A 237 5.00 2.61 -17.71
CA GLY A 237 4.78 1.23 -18.14
C GLY A 237 3.30 0.85 -18.20
N ALA A 238 2.50 1.32 -17.23
CA ALA A 238 1.05 1.08 -17.23
C ALA A 238 0.35 1.78 -18.41
N LEU A 239 0.75 3.00 -18.74
CA LEU A 239 0.23 3.72 -19.90
C LEU A 239 0.66 3.05 -21.21
N ALA A 240 1.90 2.62 -21.33
CA ALA A 240 2.37 1.89 -22.50
C ALA A 240 1.56 0.61 -22.72
N TRP A 241 1.28 -0.16 -21.65
CA TRP A 241 0.43 -1.34 -21.70
C TRP A 241 -1.01 -1.02 -22.14
N LEU A 242 -1.59 0.11 -21.66
CA LEU A 242 -2.91 0.58 -22.10
C LEU A 242 -2.93 0.91 -23.58
N PHE A 243 -1.95 1.68 -24.07
CA PHE A 243 -1.88 2.08 -25.48
C PHE A 243 -1.74 0.87 -26.42
N ASP A 244 -0.91 -0.12 -26.05
CA ASP A 244 -0.76 -1.35 -26.84
C ASP A 244 -2.10 -2.08 -27.02
N ARG A 245 -2.89 -2.17 -25.95
CA ARG A 245 -4.20 -2.83 -25.99
C ARG A 245 -5.29 -2.05 -26.73
N ILE A 246 -5.20 -0.71 -26.77
CA ILE A 246 -6.14 0.15 -27.50
C ILE A 246 -5.91 0.04 -29.01
N ILE A 247 -4.64 -0.06 -29.43
CA ILE A 247 -4.28 -0.10 -30.84
C ILE A 247 -4.62 -1.47 -31.46
N HIS A 248 -4.59 -2.53 -30.68
CA HIS A 248 -4.77 -3.90 -31.16
C HIS A 248 -6.19 -4.48 -30.92
N ASN A 249 -7.12 -3.70 -30.36
CA ASN A 249 -8.55 -3.98 -30.27
C ASN A 249 -9.34 -3.12 -31.26
#